data_ca2b709eb153cf125360267c2d7b4a33
#
_entry.id   ca2b709eb153cf125360267c2d7b4a33
#
_cell.length_a   1.000
_cell.length_b   1.000
_cell.length_c   1.000
_cell.angle_alpha   90.00
_cell.angle_beta   90.00
_cell.angle_gamma   90.00
#
_symmetry.space_group_name_H-M   'P 1'
#
loop_
_entity.id
_entity.type
_entity.pdbx_description
1 polymer ?
#
loop_
_entity_poly.entity_id
_entity_poly.type
_entity_poly.pdbx_seq_one_letter_code
_entity_poly.pdbx_strand_id
1 'polypeptide(L)'
;FDVEEAASGGLGSSYVGIVANMPLYSGSELDRQRDREYNRRKDTAKAVSEFIGAIASRNQAVRELALYRSLEARAAVRVQQGIVESSEQVGFLEKVAKAQNDLVTTEATIMETRLGLAGMCDPANARHVGAWLKQVSVVPVYDR
;
A
#
# COMPACT_ATOMS: atom_id res chain seq x y z
N PHE A 1 0.94 28.93 37.90
CA PHE A 1 0.20 29.99 38.62
C PHE A 1 1.21 31.02 39.04
N ASP A 2 1.21 32.18 38.41
CA ASP A 2 1.98 33.34 38.89
C ASP A 2 1.06 34.18 39.76
N VAL A 3 1.43 34.30 41.01
CA VAL A 3 0.80 35.21 41.98
C VAL A 3 1.57 36.52 41.97
N GLU A 4 1.05 37.53 41.29
CA GLU A 4 1.62 38.83 41.31
C GLU A 4 0.95 39.68 42.42
N GLU A 5 1.68 39.93 43.48
CA GLU A 5 1.26 40.81 44.56
C GLU A 5 1.59 42.26 44.16
N ALA A 6 0.59 42.99 43.72
CA ALA A 6 0.70 44.39 43.44
C ALA A 6 0.39 45.20 44.70
N ALA A 7 1.42 45.66 45.39
CA ALA A 7 1.29 46.62 46.49
C ALA A 7 1.13 48.02 45.93
N SER A 8 -0.11 48.54 45.88
CA SER A 8 -0.32 49.98 45.63
C SER A 8 -0.37 50.71 46.98
N GLY A 9 0.50 51.72 47.15
CA GLY A 9 0.59 52.48 48.36
C GLY A 9 -0.68 53.23 48.77
N GLY A 10 -1.15 52.95 49.97
CA GLY A 10 -2.04 53.81 50.68
C GLY A 10 -3.50 53.39 50.72
N LEU A 11 -3.84 52.27 51.16
CA LEU A 11 -5.04 51.67 51.79
C LEU A 11 -5.06 50.19 51.42
N GLY A 12 -4.67 49.33 52.34
CA GLY A 12 -4.36 47.94 52.11
C GLY A 12 -5.51 47.08 51.56
N SER A 13 -5.63 47.09 50.22
CA SER A 13 -6.39 46.05 49.54
C SER A 13 -5.43 45.31 48.63
N SER A 14 -5.04 44.11 49.06
CA SER A 14 -4.38 43.12 48.20
C SER A 14 -5.42 42.37 47.39
N TYR A 15 -5.28 42.30 46.08
CA TYR A 15 -6.08 41.41 45.26
C TYR A 15 -5.24 40.30 44.67
N VAL A 16 -5.81 39.11 44.61
CA VAL A 16 -5.19 37.96 43.97
C VAL A 16 -5.88 37.73 42.63
N GLY A 17 -5.16 37.88 41.55
CA GLY A 17 -5.65 37.60 40.19
C GLY A 17 -5.18 36.23 39.70
N ILE A 18 -6.08 35.41 39.15
CA ILE A 18 -5.76 34.15 38.48
C ILE A 18 -5.64 34.44 36.98
N VAL A 19 -4.42 34.30 36.43
CA VAL A 19 -4.21 34.41 34.96
C VAL A 19 -4.24 32.99 34.39
N ALA A 20 -5.29 32.67 33.60
CA ALA A 20 -5.35 31.43 32.85
C ALA A 20 -4.75 31.67 31.43
N ASN A 21 -3.63 31.06 31.14
CA ASN A 21 -3.03 31.07 29.82
C ASN A 21 -3.62 29.93 29.00
N MET A 22 -4.64 30.21 28.17
CA MET A 22 -5.16 29.25 27.21
C MET A 22 -4.35 29.37 25.91
N PRO A 23 -3.68 28.30 25.43
CA PRO A 23 -3.09 28.32 24.13
C PRO A 23 -4.22 28.37 23.08
N LEU A 24 -4.45 29.56 22.53
CA LEU A 24 -5.32 29.73 21.38
C LEU A 24 -4.56 29.18 20.17
N TYR A 25 -4.99 28.00 19.70
CA TYR A 25 -4.51 27.49 18.41
C TYR A 25 -4.85 28.50 17.33
N SER A 26 -3.82 29.00 16.64
CA SER A 26 -4.05 29.89 15.50
C SER A 26 -4.79 29.11 14.41
N GLY A 27 -5.75 29.75 13.73
CA GLY A 27 -6.49 29.11 12.63
C GLY A 27 -5.57 28.51 11.56
N SER A 28 -4.41 29.13 11.33
CA SER A 28 -3.37 28.64 10.41
C SER A 28 -2.75 27.29 10.84
N GLU A 29 -2.64 27.00 12.12
CA GLU A 29 -2.11 25.71 12.59
C GLU A 29 -3.14 24.59 12.42
N LEU A 30 -4.41 24.88 12.66
CA LEU A 30 -5.51 23.94 12.40
C LEU A 30 -5.62 23.62 10.91
N ASP A 31 -5.47 24.61 10.03
CA ASP A 31 -5.50 24.39 8.59
C ASP A 31 -4.32 23.51 8.14
N ARG A 32 -3.11 23.77 8.64
CA ARG A 32 -1.93 22.92 8.37
C ARG A 32 -2.11 21.49 8.88
N GLN A 33 -2.77 21.30 10.00
CA GLN A 33 -3.06 19.93 10.53
C GLN A 33 -4.09 19.23 9.64
N ARG A 34 -5.14 19.92 9.19
CA ARG A 34 -6.13 19.38 8.25
C ARG A 34 -5.51 19.01 6.92
N ASP A 35 -4.63 19.84 6.37
CA ASP A 35 -3.95 19.57 5.10
C ASP A 35 -3.02 18.36 5.22
N ARG A 36 -2.27 18.24 6.32
CA ARG A 36 -1.43 17.06 6.59
C ARG A 36 -2.26 15.79 6.69
N GLU A 37 -3.38 15.83 7.40
CA GLU A 37 -4.27 14.67 7.56
C GLU A 37 -4.93 14.31 6.22
N TYR A 38 -5.36 15.28 5.45
CA TYR A 38 -5.91 15.06 4.10
C TYR A 38 -4.90 14.39 3.18
N ASN A 39 -3.67 14.92 3.13
CA ASN A 39 -2.61 14.36 2.30
C ASN A 39 -2.26 12.93 2.74
N ARG A 40 -2.16 12.67 4.05
CA ARG A 40 -1.91 11.33 4.58
C ARG A 40 -2.98 10.34 4.16
N ARG A 41 -4.27 10.71 4.24
CA ARG A 41 -5.38 9.85 3.78
C ARG A 41 -5.33 9.59 2.29
N LYS A 42 -5.03 10.61 1.51
CA LYS A 42 -4.88 10.50 0.05
C LYS A 42 -3.73 9.56 -0.32
N ASP A 43 -2.57 9.69 0.31
CA ASP A 43 -1.42 8.85 0.07
C ASP A 43 -1.68 7.40 0.48
N THR A 44 -2.35 7.18 1.61
CA THR A 44 -2.77 5.84 2.04
C THR A 44 -3.76 5.22 1.05
N ALA A 45 -4.76 5.97 0.60
CA ALA A 45 -5.73 5.47 -0.38
C ALA A 45 -5.06 5.10 -1.71
N LYS A 46 -4.08 5.90 -2.17
CA LYS A 46 -3.28 5.60 -3.35
C LYS A 46 -2.49 4.31 -3.18
N ALA A 47 -1.76 4.17 -2.08
CA ALA A 47 -0.96 2.97 -1.78
C ALA A 47 -1.83 1.70 -1.68
N VAL A 48 -3.03 1.77 -1.09
CA VAL A 48 -4.00 0.66 -1.07
C VAL A 48 -4.47 0.31 -2.47
N SER A 49 -4.78 1.30 -3.30
CA SER A 49 -5.21 1.08 -4.70
C SER A 49 -4.11 0.40 -5.52
N GLU A 50 -2.86 0.84 -5.36
CA GLU A 50 -1.69 0.23 -6.03
C GLU A 50 -1.49 -1.22 -5.58
N PHE A 51 -1.63 -1.51 -4.29
CA PHE A 51 -1.53 -2.86 -3.76
C PHE A 51 -2.60 -3.80 -4.32
N ILE A 52 -3.86 -3.36 -4.35
CA ILE A 52 -4.98 -4.14 -4.92
C ILE A 52 -4.78 -4.34 -6.42
N GLY A 53 -4.35 -3.31 -7.15
CA GLY A 53 -4.05 -3.38 -8.57
C GLY A 53 -2.92 -4.38 -8.87
N ALA A 54 -1.87 -4.39 -8.07
CA ALA A 54 -0.77 -5.35 -8.20
C ALA A 54 -1.23 -6.80 -7.97
N ILE A 55 -2.10 -7.05 -6.96
CA ILE A 55 -2.69 -8.38 -6.73
C ILE A 55 -3.53 -8.83 -7.92
N ALA A 56 -4.36 -7.95 -8.47
CA ALA A 56 -5.19 -8.25 -9.63
C ALA A 56 -4.32 -8.60 -10.86
N SER A 57 -3.28 -7.81 -11.12
CA SER A 57 -2.34 -8.04 -12.23
C SER A 57 -1.59 -9.36 -12.07
N ARG A 58 -1.13 -9.71 -10.86
CA ARG A 58 -0.50 -11.00 -10.58
C ARG A 58 -1.47 -12.15 -10.84
N ASN A 59 -2.71 -12.06 -10.37
CA ASN A 59 -3.70 -13.11 -10.57
C ASN A 59 -4.02 -13.31 -12.06
N GLN A 60 -3.98 -12.24 -12.85
CA GLN A 60 -4.07 -12.32 -14.31
C GLN A 60 -2.84 -13.02 -14.90
N ALA A 61 -1.62 -12.64 -14.51
CA ALA A 61 -0.39 -13.26 -15.00
C ALA A 61 -0.33 -14.76 -14.69
N VAL A 62 -0.80 -15.19 -13.52
CA VAL A 62 -0.91 -16.62 -13.15
C VAL A 62 -1.84 -17.38 -14.12
N ARG A 63 -3.00 -16.80 -14.45
CA ARG A 63 -3.95 -17.41 -15.38
C ARG A 63 -3.41 -17.47 -16.81
N GLU A 64 -2.77 -16.39 -17.26
CA GLU A 64 -2.13 -16.34 -18.57
C GLU A 64 -0.98 -17.36 -18.69
N LEU A 65 -0.16 -17.48 -17.66
CA LEU A 65 0.91 -18.46 -17.61
C LEU A 65 0.38 -19.91 -17.73
N ALA A 66 -0.69 -20.23 -17.00
CA ALA A 66 -1.33 -21.54 -17.07
C ALA A 66 -1.91 -21.81 -18.47
N LEU A 67 -2.58 -20.81 -19.06
CA LEU A 67 -3.11 -20.91 -20.41
C LEU A 67 -2.00 -21.13 -21.44
N TYR A 68 -0.97 -20.28 -21.46
CA TYR A 68 0.09 -20.39 -22.46
C TYR A 68 0.91 -21.67 -22.32
N ARG A 69 1.14 -22.18 -21.12
CA ARG A 69 1.75 -23.51 -20.91
C ARG A 69 0.91 -24.62 -21.49
N SER A 70 -0.43 -24.57 -21.35
CA SER A 70 -1.30 -25.58 -21.93
C SER A 70 -1.32 -25.53 -23.47
N LEU A 71 -1.26 -24.30 -24.04
CA LEU A 71 -1.20 -24.11 -25.50
C LEU A 71 0.15 -24.54 -26.07
N GLU A 72 1.25 -24.24 -25.37
CA GLU A 72 2.59 -24.68 -25.73
C GLU A 72 2.68 -26.22 -25.74
N ALA A 73 2.18 -26.89 -24.72
CA ALA A 73 2.17 -28.36 -24.64
C ALA A 73 1.37 -28.97 -25.81
N ARG A 74 0.23 -28.36 -26.20
CA ARG A 74 -0.53 -28.82 -27.38
C ARG A 74 0.23 -28.59 -28.68
N ALA A 75 0.88 -27.42 -28.82
CA ALA A 75 1.68 -27.13 -29.99
C ALA A 75 2.87 -28.08 -30.12
N ALA A 76 3.54 -28.41 -29.03
CA ALA A 76 4.64 -29.38 -29.01
C ALA A 76 4.21 -30.75 -29.56
N VAL A 77 3.04 -31.27 -29.14
CA VAL A 77 2.48 -32.53 -29.66
C VAL A 77 2.19 -32.44 -31.14
N ARG A 78 1.62 -31.33 -31.63
CA ARG A 78 1.30 -31.14 -33.05
C ARG A 78 2.57 -31.03 -33.91
N VAL A 79 3.62 -30.39 -33.41
CA VAL A 79 4.93 -30.33 -34.06
C VAL A 79 5.53 -31.77 -34.15
N GLN A 80 5.50 -32.55 -33.08
CA GLN A 80 5.98 -33.94 -33.09
C GLN A 80 5.22 -34.82 -34.09
N GLN A 81 3.94 -34.55 -34.29
CA GLN A 81 3.10 -35.26 -35.28
C GLN A 81 3.26 -34.73 -36.72
N GLY A 82 4.08 -33.71 -36.94
CA GLY A 82 4.32 -33.11 -38.24
C GLY A 82 3.11 -32.31 -38.80
N ILE A 83 2.16 -31.94 -37.94
CA ILE A 83 0.94 -31.23 -38.30
C ILE A 83 1.18 -29.72 -38.50
N VAL A 84 2.10 -29.16 -37.70
CA VAL A 84 2.43 -27.73 -37.71
C VAL A 84 3.94 -27.52 -37.65
N GLU A 85 4.38 -26.33 -38.02
CA GLU A 85 5.78 -25.91 -37.94
C GLU A 85 6.19 -25.62 -36.49
N SER A 86 7.49 -25.78 -36.22
CA SER A 86 8.08 -25.46 -34.89
C SER A 86 7.93 -23.99 -34.49
N SER A 87 7.70 -23.09 -35.44
CA SER A 87 7.46 -21.65 -35.21
C SER A 87 6.23 -21.40 -34.34
N GLU A 88 5.18 -22.25 -34.42
CA GLU A 88 4.00 -22.13 -33.57
C GLU A 88 4.37 -22.39 -32.10
N GLN A 89 5.15 -23.42 -31.82
CA GLN A 89 5.62 -23.72 -30.47
C GLN A 89 6.51 -22.61 -29.90
N VAL A 90 7.42 -22.07 -30.71
CA VAL A 90 8.30 -20.95 -30.30
C VAL A 90 7.46 -19.73 -29.91
N GLY A 91 6.41 -19.40 -30.67
CA GLY A 91 5.51 -18.29 -30.33
C GLY A 91 4.78 -18.47 -28.97
N PHE A 92 4.43 -19.71 -28.59
CA PHE A 92 3.89 -19.96 -27.25
C PHE A 92 4.95 -19.93 -26.16
N LEU A 93 6.16 -20.39 -26.41
CA LEU A 93 7.28 -20.28 -25.48
C LEU A 93 7.61 -18.83 -25.14
N GLU A 94 7.61 -17.92 -26.13
CA GLU A 94 7.78 -16.48 -25.92
C GLU A 94 6.68 -15.91 -25.01
N LYS A 95 5.43 -16.31 -25.23
CA LYS A 95 4.30 -15.89 -24.37
C LYS A 95 4.41 -16.42 -22.95
N VAL A 96 4.87 -17.66 -22.79
CA VAL A 96 5.17 -18.24 -21.47
C VAL A 96 6.26 -17.45 -20.76
N ALA A 97 7.36 -17.14 -21.45
CA ALA A 97 8.46 -16.35 -20.89
C ALA A 97 8.00 -14.95 -20.47
N LYS A 98 7.17 -14.29 -21.31
CA LYS A 98 6.59 -12.99 -20.97
C LYS A 98 5.69 -13.08 -19.73
N ALA A 99 4.76 -14.03 -19.69
CA ALA A 99 3.86 -14.19 -18.53
C ALA A 99 4.63 -14.53 -17.24
N GLN A 100 5.73 -15.26 -17.31
CA GLN A 100 6.63 -15.50 -16.18
C GLN A 100 7.29 -14.21 -15.69
N ASN A 101 7.77 -13.38 -16.62
CA ASN A 101 8.38 -12.08 -16.27
C ASN A 101 7.34 -11.14 -15.64
N ASP A 102 6.14 -11.08 -16.20
CA ASP A 102 5.04 -10.27 -15.66
C ASP A 102 4.66 -10.74 -14.24
N LEU A 103 4.68 -12.05 -13.99
CA LEU A 103 4.45 -12.61 -12.65
C LEU A 103 5.51 -12.15 -11.65
N VAL A 104 6.79 -12.24 -12.01
CA VAL A 104 7.90 -11.79 -11.13
C VAL A 104 7.81 -10.30 -10.85
N THR A 105 7.51 -9.49 -11.86
CA THR A 105 7.39 -8.03 -11.72
C THR A 105 6.22 -7.65 -10.81
N THR A 106 5.07 -8.30 -10.98
CA THR A 106 3.89 -8.03 -10.14
C THR A 106 4.09 -8.50 -8.70
N GLU A 107 4.79 -9.61 -8.46
CA GLU A 107 5.15 -10.06 -7.10
C GLU A 107 6.09 -9.05 -6.41
N ALA A 108 7.05 -8.50 -7.15
CA ALA A 108 7.93 -7.44 -6.62
C ALA A 108 7.11 -6.19 -6.24
N THR A 109 6.18 -5.77 -7.09
CA THR A 109 5.28 -4.63 -6.81
C THR A 109 4.38 -4.88 -5.60
N ILE A 110 3.84 -6.11 -5.43
CA ILE A 110 3.06 -6.49 -4.23
C ILE A 110 3.93 -6.38 -2.98
N MET A 111 5.16 -6.84 -3.03
CA MET A 111 6.08 -6.76 -1.89
C MET A 111 6.40 -5.30 -1.54
N GLU A 112 6.72 -4.48 -2.53
CA GLU A 112 7.01 -3.05 -2.36
C GLU A 112 5.83 -2.30 -1.75
N THR A 113 4.64 -2.43 -2.33
CA THR A 113 3.43 -1.76 -1.85
C THR A 113 3.01 -2.23 -0.47
N ARG A 114 3.19 -3.52 -0.16
CA ARG A 114 2.95 -4.08 1.18
C ARG A 114 3.88 -3.46 2.22
N LEU A 115 5.17 -3.37 1.92
CA LEU A 115 6.16 -2.75 2.82
C LEU A 115 5.88 -1.26 3.00
N GLY A 116 5.51 -0.57 1.92
CA GLY A 116 5.09 0.83 1.97
C GLY A 116 3.89 1.06 2.88
N LEU A 117 2.83 0.25 2.73
CA LEU A 117 1.63 0.32 3.57
C LEU A 117 1.92 0.01 5.04
N ALA A 118 2.73 -1.02 5.32
CA ALA A 118 3.15 -1.33 6.69
C ALA A 118 3.97 -0.17 7.30
N GLY A 119 4.81 0.49 6.50
CA GLY A 119 5.59 1.65 6.93
C GLY A 119 4.77 2.92 7.20
N MET A 120 3.54 3.01 6.67
CA MET A 120 2.61 4.11 6.98
C MET A 120 1.91 3.95 8.34
N CYS A 121 2.00 2.77 8.95
CA CYS A 121 1.40 2.47 10.24
C CYS A 121 2.35 2.78 11.39
N ASP A 122 1.77 2.97 12.60
CA ASP A 122 2.57 3.07 13.82
C ASP A 122 3.43 1.80 14.01
N PRO A 123 4.65 1.91 14.53
CA PRO A 123 5.56 0.77 14.72
C PRO A 123 4.94 -0.41 15.48
N ALA A 124 4.03 -0.14 16.41
CA ALA A 124 3.31 -1.17 17.16
C ALA A 124 2.36 -1.99 16.28
N ASN A 125 1.75 -1.36 15.29
CA ASN A 125 0.76 -1.97 14.38
C ASN A 125 1.38 -2.45 13.06
N ALA A 126 2.53 -1.92 12.66
CA ALA A 126 3.16 -2.21 11.38
C ALA A 126 3.37 -3.72 11.14
N ARG A 127 3.75 -4.47 12.18
CA ARG A 127 3.94 -5.92 12.11
C ARG A 127 2.63 -6.67 11.85
N HIS A 128 1.57 -6.30 12.55
CA HIS A 128 0.25 -6.93 12.38
C HIS A 128 -0.35 -6.62 11.01
N VAL A 129 -0.26 -5.36 10.57
CA VAL A 129 -0.71 -4.93 9.24
C VAL A 129 0.09 -5.64 8.15
N GLY A 130 1.41 -5.72 8.27
CA GLY A 130 2.26 -6.43 7.33
C GLY A 130 1.92 -7.92 7.21
N ALA A 131 1.63 -8.59 8.33
CA ALA A 131 1.21 -9.99 8.35
C ALA A 131 -0.17 -10.19 7.69
N TRP A 132 -1.13 -9.31 7.98
CA TRP A 132 -2.46 -9.33 7.37
C TRP A 132 -2.39 -9.09 5.86
N LEU A 133 -1.63 -8.08 5.41
CA LEU A 133 -1.43 -7.80 3.99
C LEU A 133 -0.79 -8.98 3.26
N LYS A 134 0.16 -9.68 3.92
CA LYS A 134 0.75 -10.91 3.38
C LYS A 134 -0.31 -12.00 3.19
N GLN A 135 -1.19 -12.17 4.15
CA GLN A 135 -2.26 -13.17 4.09
C GLN A 135 -3.28 -12.85 2.99
N VAL A 136 -3.67 -11.58 2.83
CA VAL A 136 -4.59 -11.14 1.78
C VAL A 136 -3.97 -11.27 0.39
N SER A 137 -2.65 -11.17 0.26
CA SER A 137 -1.94 -11.28 -1.00
C SER A 137 -1.65 -12.71 -1.45
N VAL A 138 -2.09 -13.74 -0.73
CA VAL A 138 -1.92 -15.14 -1.15
C VAL A 138 -2.67 -15.40 -2.45
N VAL A 139 -2.05 -16.18 -3.34
CA VAL A 139 -2.70 -16.60 -4.60
C VAL A 139 -3.91 -17.45 -4.26
N PRO A 140 -5.12 -17.11 -4.74
CA PRO A 140 -6.27 -17.97 -4.53
C PRO A 140 -6.04 -19.30 -5.24
N VAL A 141 -6.19 -20.40 -4.51
CA VAL A 141 -6.23 -21.73 -5.10
C VAL A 141 -7.59 -21.87 -5.78
N TYR A 142 -7.61 -21.78 -7.09
CA TYR A 142 -8.80 -22.11 -7.84
C TYR A 142 -8.86 -23.64 -7.93
N ASP A 143 -9.70 -24.28 -7.12
CA ASP A 143 -10.04 -25.69 -7.31
C ASP A 143 -10.62 -25.86 -8.71
N ARG A 144 -10.01 -26.80 -9.45
CA ARG A 144 -10.40 -27.14 -10.82
C ARG A 144 -11.63 -28.02 -10.85
#